data_382fe544fd858d9b2de02078df0d2941
#
_entry.id   382fe544fd858d9b2de02078df0d2941
#
_cell.length_a   1.000
_cell.length_b   1.000
_cell.length_c   1.000
_cell.angle_alpha   90.00
_cell.angle_beta   90.00
_cell.angle_gamma   90.00
#
_symmetry.space_group_name_H-M   'P 1'
#
loop_
_entity.id
_entity.type
_entity.pdbx_description
1 polymer ?
#
loop_
_entity_poly.entity_id
_entity_poly.type
_entity_poly.pdbx_seq_one_letter_code
_entity_poly.pdbx_strand_id
1 'polypeptide(L)'
;MRKGNKTIVTAFLLVIAACMIAAGGYFFGKNAGEKPLLEAQERLYTLNRAGIENMIIEDGPVYVIGHRSPDSDTVCSAVAYARLLTLLGYPAQAAITEPVNRETAYILREAGVEAPPVLEDAAGKSIFLVDHSEYAQAAEGMEDAHIVGILDHHGVGTVTTGHQLVYEAKPIGATATIVWLDYMNYGLEIDKATAALLLGAVLSDTTNLTGSTVTEADRQAAADLAGRAGIADTGAFYLGLHAEALSYEGMSDEEILFSDYKEYETSGVRYGIGLLSVMDEDGARAMAERMKEALPRGFAAKQVDLMYASVGIRENGLKIDYIIPANEKSREFFEAAFPDYDEFDGTSYIFRNGGLGRKTKFVPGMTAFLNAHPHE
;
A
#
# COMPACT_ATOMS: atom_id res chain seq x y z
N MET A 1 -60.71 -13.10 57.31
CA MET A 1 -59.69 -12.44 56.38
C MET A 1 -58.39 -13.25 56.25
N ARG A 2 -58.37 -14.57 56.17
CA ARG A 2 -57.09 -15.37 56.01
C ARG A 2 -57.01 -16.26 54.73
N LYS A 3 -58.05 -16.29 53.87
CA LYS A 3 -58.00 -17.08 52.62
C LYS A 3 -57.42 -16.35 51.41
N GLY A 4 -57.50 -14.98 51.36
CA GLY A 4 -57.03 -14.22 50.21
C GLY A 4 -55.49 -14.14 50.05
N ASN A 5 -54.74 -14.18 51.17
CA ASN A 5 -53.29 -14.05 51.14
C ASN A 5 -52.57 -15.33 50.59
N LYS A 6 -53.14 -16.51 50.80
CA LYS A 6 -52.57 -17.76 50.29
C LYS A 6 -52.67 -17.88 48.76
N THR A 7 -53.76 -17.41 48.17
CA THR A 7 -54.00 -17.44 46.75
C THR A 7 -53.06 -16.47 45.99
N ILE A 8 -52.79 -15.30 46.55
CA ILE A 8 -51.86 -14.29 45.98
C ILE A 8 -50.42 -14.80 46.05
N VAL A 9 -50.00 -15.39 47.15
CA VAL A 9 -48.65 -15.96 47.32
C VAL A 9 -48.43 -17.14 46.37
N THR A 10 -49.43 -18.02 46.18
CA THR A 10 -49.35 -19.14 45.27
C THR A 10 -49.27 -18.66 43.80
N ALA A 11 -50.07 -17.64 43.43
CA ALA A 11 -50.00 -17.07 42.07
C ALA A 11 -48.64 -16.41 41.79
N PHE A 12 -48.08 -15.70 42.78
CA PHE A 12 -46.74 -15.06 42.64
C PHE A 12 -45.63 -16.10 42.52
N LEU A 13 -45.67 -17.21 43.25
CA LEU A 13 -44.71 -18.30 43.13
C LEU A 13 -44.80 -19.02 41.78
N LEU A 14 -46.01 -19.18 41.23
CA LEU A 14 -46.23 -19.76 39.91
C LEU A 14 -45.67 -18.85 38.78
N VAL A 15 -45.80 -17.53 38.90
CA VAL A 15 -45.23 -16.59 37.96
C VAL A 15 -43.68 -16.61 38.00
N ILE A 16 -43.10 -16.64 39.20
CA ILE A 16 -41.62 -16.78 39.35
C ILE A 16 -41.15 -18.12 38.77
N ALA A 17 -41.82 -19.22 39.01
CA ALA A 17 -41.47 -20.52 38.43
C ALA A 17 -41.58 -20.51 36.90
N ALA A 18 -42.61 -19.88 36.34
CA ALA A 18 -42.76 -19.76 34.87
C ALA A 18 -41.65 -18.85 34.26
N CYS A 19 -41.28 -17.75 34.93
CA CYS A 19 -40.15 -16.92 34.49
C CYS A 19 -38.81 -17.67 34.55
N MET A 20 -38.59 -18.45 35.61
CA MET A 20 -37.37 -19.27 35.71
C MET A 20 -37.29 -20.39 34.65
N ILE A 21 -38.41 -21.01 34.33
CA ILE A 21 -38.48 -22.01 33.26
C ILE A 21 -38.26 -21.34 31.89
N ALA A 22 -38.85 -20.18 31.64
CA ALA A 22 -38.66 -19.43 30.40
C ALA A 22 -37.22 -18.96 30.26
N ALA A 23 -36.61 -18.40 31.33
CA ALA A 23 -35.21 -18.02 31.33
C ALA A 23 -34.27 -19.24 31.15
N GLY A 24 -34.51 -20.31 31.86
CA GLY A 24 -33.79 -21.57 31.71
C GLY A 24 -33.89 -22.14 30.27
N GLY A 25 -35.11 -22.17 29.73
CA GLY A 25 -35.36 -22.60 28.35
C GLY A 25 -34.66 -21.70 27.31
N TYR A 26 -34.63 -20.38 27.53
CA TYR A 26 -33.93 -19.45 26.70
C TYR A 26 -32.40 -19.64 26.75
N PHE A 27 -31.81 -19.79 27.94
CA PHE A 27 -30.37 -20.04 28.10
C PHE A 27 -29.98 -21.43 27.59
N PHE A 28 -30.79 -22.46 27.81
CA PHE A 28 -30.54 -23.81 27.27
C PHE A 28 -30.70 -23.85 25.74
N GLY A 29 -31.68 -23.17 25.18
CA GLY A 29 -31.90 -23.08 23.73
C GLY A 29 -30.79 -22.30 23.03
N LYS A 30 -30.32 -21.20 23.63
CA LYS A 30 -29.19 -20.42 23.13
C LYS A 30 -27.91 -21.26 23.13
N ASN A 31 -27.54 -21.86 24.25
CA ASN A 31 -26.34 -22.69 24.36
C ASN A 31 -26.41 -23.95 23.46
N ALA A 32 -27.60 -24.57 23.28
CA ALA A 32 -27.78 -25.72 22.40
C ALA A 32 -27.65 -25.36 20.90
N GLY A 33 -27.95 -24.11 20.52
CA GLY A 33 -27.78 -23.63 19.16
C GLY A 33 -26.37 -23.11 18.86
N GLU A 34 -25.71 -22.50 19.85
CA GLU A 34 -24.36 -21.91 19.68
C GLU A 34 -23.26 -22.99 19.62
N LYS A 35 -23.38 -24.09 20.40
CA LYS A 35 -22.33 -25.11 20.45
C LYS A 35 -22.05 -25.79 19.11
N PRO A 36 -23.04 -26.24 18.32
CA PRO A 36 -22.79 -26.82 17.00
C PRO A 36 -22.19 -25.83 16.02
N LEU A 37 -22.53 -24.54 16.13
CA LEU A 37 -21.98 -23.48 15.30
C LEU A 37 -20.50 -23.25 15.60
N LEU A 38 -20.12 -23.18 16.89
CA LEU A 38 -18.73 -23.06 17.32
C LEU A 38 -17.90 -24.26 16.89
N GLU A 39 -18.42 -25.47 17.06
CA GLU A 39 -17.75 -26.70 16.61
C GLU A 39 -17.55 -26.72 15.09
N ALA A 40 -18.54 -26.24 14.32
CA ALA A 40 -18.43 -26.12 12.86
C ALA A 40 -17.37 -25.06 12.45
N GLN A 41 -17.32 -23.94 13.16
CA GLN A 41 -16.33 -22.89 12.95
C GLN A 41 -14.91 -23.38 13.25
N GLU A 42 -14.69 -24.03 14.39
CA GLU A 42 -13.39 -24.60 14.75
C GLU A 42 -12.93 -25.67 13.75
N ARG A 43 -13.85 -26.48 13.25
CA ARG A 43 -13.55 -27.43 12.20
C ARG A 43 -13.14 -26.75 10.90
N LEU A 44 -13.78 -25.62 10.56
CA LEU A 44 -13.43 -24.85 9.38
C LEU A 44 -12.02 -24.26 9.50
N TYR A 45 -11.69 -23.69 10.67
CA TYR A 45 -10.34 -23.19 10.96
C TYR A 45 -9.29 -24.30 10.82
N THR A 46 -9.55 -25.48 11.40
CA THR A 46 -8.66 -26.64 11.28
C THR A 46 -8.43 -27.05 9.82
N LEU A 47 -9.50 -27.08 9.01
CA LEU A 47 -9.38 -27.43 7.59
C LEU A 47 -8.62 -26.38 6.78
N ASN A 48 -8.83 -25.10 7.08
CA ASN A 48 -8.12 -24.00 6.42
C ASN A 48 -6.62 -23.98 6.77
N ARG A 49 -6.26 -24.34 8.02
CA ARG A 49 -4.85 -24.42 8.46
C ARG A 49 -4.10 -25.62 7.86
N ALA A 50 -4.82 -26.68 7.45
CA ALA A 50 -4.19 -27.96 7.04
C ALA A 50 -3.14 -27.78 5.92
N GLY A 51 -3.31 -26.81 5.03
CA GLY A 51 -2.35 -26.52 3.97
C GLY A 51 -1.04 -25.95 4.52
N ILE A 52 -1.15 -24.96 5.41
CA ILE A 52 0.01 -24.28 5.97
C ILE A 52 0.71 -25.12 7.06
N GLU A 53 -0.03 -25.96 7.79
CA GLU A 53 0.51 -26.89 8.80
C GLU A 53 1.40 -28.01 8.20
N ASN A 54 1.33 -28.23 6.88
CA ASN A 54 2.18 -29.17 6.15
C ASN A 54 3.34 -28.48 5.39
N MET A 55 3.59 -27.22 5.65
CA MET A 55 4.70 -26.48 5.05
C MET A 55 6.03 -27.11 5.48
N ILE A 56 6.86 -27.46 4.50
CA ILE A 56 8.18 -28.06 4.74
C ILE A 56 9.20 -26.92 4.83
N ILE A 57 9.81 -26.77 5.99
CA ILE A 57 10.88 -25.78 6.21
C ILE A 57 12.22 -26.50 6.41
N GLU A 58 13.30 -25.92 5.94
CA GLU A 58 14.65 -26.32 6.21
C GLU A 58 15.14 -25.76 7.58
N ASP A 59 16.38 -25.99 7.93
CA ASP A 59 16.94 -25.50 9.18
C ASP A 59 16.90 -23.95 9.26
N GLY A 60 16.39 -23.41 10.38
CA GLY A 60 16.31 -21.99 10.64
C GLY A 60 14.88 -21.42 10.57
N PRO A 61 14.73 -20.09 10.67
CA PRO A 61 13.43 -19.45 10.56
C PRO A 61 12.96 -19.33 9.11
N VAL A 62 11.65 -19.24 8.92
CA VAL A 62 11.05 -18.81 7.68
C VAL A 62 11.18 -17.30 7.57
N TYR A 63 11.86 -16.80 6.54
CA TYR A 63 11.90 -15.38 6.23
C TYR A 63 10.71 -15.00 5.35
N VAL A 64 9.86 -14.11 5.86
CA VAL A 64 8.75 -13.55 5.07
C VAL A 64 9.24 -12.26 4.44
N ILE A 65 9.28 -12.21 3.11
CA ILE A 65 9.90 -11.12 2.36
C ILE A 65 9.13 -10.82 1.08
N GLY A 66 9.06 -9.57 0.70
CA GLY A 66 8.48 -9.14 -0.57
C GLY A 66 9.51 -8.64 -1.59
N HIS A 67 9.07 -7.80 -2.51
CA HIS A 67 9.85 -7.39 -3.68
C HIS A 67 10.91 -6.30 -3.38
N ARG A 68 11.83 -6.10 -4.35
CA ARG A 68 12.79 -4.99 -4.37
C ARG A 68 12.07 -3.64 -4.52
N SER A 69 12.69 -2.58 -4.02
CA SER A 69 12.05 -1.27 -3.87
C SER A 69 10.74 -1.41 -3.08
N PRO A 70 10.82 -1.92 -1.84
CA PRO A 70 9.67 -2.37 -1.08
C PRO A 70 8.72 -1.21 -0.79
N ASP A 71 7.46 -1.39 -1.14
CA ASP A 71 6.37 -0.48 -0.82
C ASP A 71 5.67 -0.85 0.50
N SER A 72 4.60 -0.16 0.80
CA SER A 72 3.88 -0.36 2.07
C SER A 72 3.17 -1.70 2.14
N ASP A 73 2.63 -2.21 1.01
CA ASP A 73 1.96 -3.50 0.98
C ASP A 73 2.95 -4.65 1.21
N THR A 74 4.06 -4.64 0.48
CA THR A 74 5.18 -5.57 0.63
C THR A 74 5.67 -5.67 2.08
N VAL A 75 6.01 -4.54 2.71
CA VAL A 75 6.61 -4.55 4.06
C VAL A 75 5.62 -4.92 5.15
N CYS A 76 4.43 -4.30 5.12
CA CYS A 76 3.42 -4.54 6.15
C CYS A 76 2.86 -5.96 6.07
N SER A 77 2.67 -6.50 4.85
CA SER A 77 2.29 -7.89 4.64
C SER A 77 3.35 -8.86 5.15
N ALA A 78 4.64 -8.58 4.91
CA ALA A 78 5.72 -9.42 5.42
C ALA A 78 5.73 -9.47 6.96
N VAL A 79 5.60 -8.31 7.63
CA VAL A 79 5.56 -8.25 9.11
C VAL A 79 4.32 -8.98 9.65
N ALA A 80 3.14 -8.72 9.09
CA ALA A 80 1.91 -9.31 9.56
C ALA A 80 1.89 -10.83 9.32
N TYR A 81 2.38 -11.29 8.17
CA TYR A 81 2.39 -12.73 7.88
C TYR A 81 3.45 -13.50 8.67
N ALA A 82 4.62 -12.90 8.94
CA ALA A 82 5.60 -13.48 9.86
C ALA A 82 5.02 -13.68 11.28
N ARG A 83 4.21 -12.73 11.76
CA ARG A 83 3.47 -12.86 13.02
C ARG A 83 2.43 -13.97 12.95
N LEU A 84 1.69 -14.08 11.84
CA LEU A 84 0.73 -15.15 11.60
C LEU A 84 1.41 -16.52 11.66
N LEU A 85 2.51 -16.71 10.96
CA LEU A 85 3.29 -17.95 11.00
C LEU A 85 3.77 -18.28 12.42
N THR A 86 4.20 -17.26 13.17
CA THR A 86 4.61 -17.43 14.58
C THR A 86 3.44 -17.88 15.47
N LEU A 87 2.23 -17.34 15.26
CA LEU A 87 1.01 -17.78 15.97
C LEU A 87 0.65 -19.24 15.64
N LEU A 88 0.98 -19.71 14.44
CA LEU A 88 0.82 -21.10 14.03
C LEU A 88 1.97 -22.03 14.51
N GLY A 89 2.97 -21.48 15.21
CA GLY A 89 4.08 -22.25 15.77
C GLY A 89 5.32 -22.36 14.91
N TYR A 90 5.39 -21.67 13.78
CA TYR A 90 6.59 -21.61 12.95
C TYR A 90 7.56 -20.53 13.45
N PRO A 91 8.86 -20.79 13.51
CA PRO A 91 9.86 -19.74 13.72
C PRO A 91 9.91 -18.88 12.46
N ALA A 92 9.30 -17.69 12.47
CA ALA A 92 9.22 -16.80 11.32
C ALA A 92 9.73 -15.40 11.64
N GLN A 93 10.35 -14.76 10.65
CA GLN A 93 10.90 -13.40 10.72
C GLN A 93 10.53 -12.63 9.45
N ALA A 94 10.05 -11.40 9.63
CA ALA A 94 9.92 -10.49 8.49
C ALA A 94 11.30 -9.99 8.06
N ALA A 95 11.48 -9.82 6.75
CA ALA A 95 12.68 -9.22 6.17
C ALA A 95 12.28 -8.31 5.00
N ILE A 96 13.20 -7.43 4.63
CA ILE A 96 13.06 -6.54 3.47
C ILE A 96 14.28 -6.62 2.57
N THR A 97 14.14 -6.21 1.33
CA THR A 97 15.24 -6.20 0.35
C THR A 97 16.10 -4.95 0.44
N GLU A 98 15.53 -3.84 0.85
CA GLU A 98 16.13 -2.49 0.89
C GLU A 98 15.46 -1.68 2.01
N PRO A 99 16.06 -0.57 2.49
CA PRO A 99 15.44 0.31 3.47
C PRO A 99 14.06 0.79 3.03
N VAL A 100 13.14 0.88 3.98
CA VAL A 100 11.75 1.30 3.73
C VAL A 100 11.68 2.75 3.24
N ASN A 101 10.70 3.04 2.40
CA ASN A 101 10.36 4.38 1.97
C ASN A 101 9.66 5.18 3.10
N ARG A 102 9.45 6.49 2.90
CA ARG A 102 8.86 7.38 3.92
C ARG A 102 7.42 7.02 4.28
N GLU A 103 6.62 6.62 3.30
CA GLU A 103 5.24 6.18 3.51
C GLU A 103 5.19 4.96 4.43
N THR A 104 5.97 3.94 4.11
CA THR A 104 6.09 2.74 4.92
C THR A 104 6.63 3.04 6.32
N ALA A 105 7.63 3.93 6.43
CA ALA A 105 8.15 4.39 7.72
C ALA A 105 7.09 5.08 8.58
N TYR A 106 6.18 5.85 7.95
CA TYR A 106 5.03 6.43 8.64
C TYR A 106 4.11 5.34 9.21
N ILE A 107 3.70 4.37 8.39
CA ILE A 107 2.82 3.29 8.83
C ILE A 107 3.44 2.50 9.99
N LEU A 108 4.72 2.14 9.87
CA LEU A 108 5.47 1.43 10.92
C LEU A 108 5.50 2.24 12.23
N ARG A 109 5.75 3.54 12.16
CA ARG A 109 5.76 4.45 13.32
C ARG A 109 4.40 4.53 13.99
N GLU A 110 3.32 4.70 13.22
CA GLU A 110 1.95 4.75 13.76
C GLU A 110 1.51 3.41 14.37
N ALA A 111 2.00 2.30 13.84
CA ALA A 111 1.81 0.96 14.40
C ALA A 111 2.69 0.67 15.62
N GLY A 112 3.72 1.49 15.89
CA GLY A 112 4.72 1.23 16.93
C GLY A 112 5.59 0.02 16.64
N VAL A 113 5.94 -0.22 15.38
CA VAL A 113 6.70 -1.36 14.89
C VAL A 113 8.00 -0.88 14.24
N GLU A 114 9.12 -1.52 14.55
CA GLU A 114 10.39 -1.24 13.89
C GLU A 114 10.42 -1.84 12.48
N ALA A 115 11.18 -1.21 11.58
CA ALA A 115 11.39 -1.74 10.24
C ALA A 115 12.11 -3.11 10.32
N PRO A 116 11.70 -4.11 9.51
CA PRO A 116 12.40 -5.37 9.44
C PRO A 116 13.86 -5.22 8.98
N PRO A 117 14.75 -6.15 9.33
CA PRO A 117 16.12 -6.15 8.84
C PRO A 117 16.18 -6.43 7.33
N VAL A 118 17.17 -5.86 6.66
CA VAL A 118 17.48 -6.19 5.27
C VAL A 118 18.06 -7.61 5.21
N LEU A 119 17.52 -8.44 4.31
CA LEU A 119 18.04 -9.75 3.97
C LEU A 119 18.95 -9.60 2.74
N GLU A 120 20.24 -9.62 2.96
CA GLU A 120 21.23 -9.43 1.89
C GLU A 120 21.29 -10.60 0.90
N ASP A 121 21.07 -11.83 1.38
CA ASP A 121 21.14 -13.05 0.57
C ASP A 121 20.10 -14.07 1.06
N ALA A 122 19.25 -14.54 0.15
CA ALA A 122 18.21 -15.53 0.40
C ALA A 122 18.67 -16.98 0.17
N ALA A 123 19.84 -17.21 -0.45
CA ALA A 123 20.31 -18.55 -0.80
C ALA A 123 20.33 -19.49 0.40
N GLY A 124 19.79 -20.70 0.22
CA GLY A 124 19.72 -21.75 1.24
C GLY A 124 18.82 -21.43 2.45
N LYS A 125 17.94 -20.42 2.37
CA LYS A 125 17.00 -20.09 3.44
C LYS A 125 15.59 -20.50 3.07
N SER A 126 14.77 -20.80 4.09
CA SER A 126 13.33 -21.00 3.92
C SER A 126 12.65 -19.64 3.75
N ILE A 127 12.05 -19.40 2.59
CA ILE A 127 11.47 -18.12 2.20
C ILE A 127 9.96 -18.26 1.97
N PHE A 128 9.19 -17.36 2.57
CA PHE A 128 7.79 -17.12 2.21
C PHE A 128 7.71 -15.77 1.48
N LEU A 129 7.34 -15.80 0.21
CA LEU A 129 7.20 -14.61 -0.61
C LEU A 129 5.84 -13.94 -0.37
N VAL A 130 5.83 -12.64 -0.27
CA VAL A 130 4.60 -11.83 -0.26
C VAL A 130 4.69 -10.77 -1.33
N ASP A 131 3.56 -10.45 -1.95
CA ASP A 131 3.37 -9.34 -2.86
C ASP A 131 4.16 -9.41 -4.18
N HIS A 132 4.69 -10.56 -4.50
CA HIS A 132 5.28 -10.86 -5.81
C HIS A 132 5.55 -12.35 -5.98
N SER A 133 5.71 -12.78 -7.24
CA SER A 133 6.17 -14.11 -7.63
C SER A 133 7.19 -14.08 -8.76
N GLU A 134 8.01 -13.00 -8.85
CA GLU A 134 8.93 -12.72 -9.95
C GLU A 134 10.38 -12.65 -9.45
N TYR A 135 11.28 -13.49 -9.99
CA TYR A 135 12.70 -13.50 -9.60
C TYR A 135 13.40 -12.15 -9.84
N ALA A 136 13.05 -11.43 -10.90
CA ALA A 136 13.67 -10.14 -11.20
C ALA A 136 13.36 -9.06 -10.15
N GLN A 137 12.30 -9.27 -9.36
CA GLN A 137 11.90 -8.40 -8.25
C GLN A 137 12.30 -8.94 -6.87
N ALA A 138 12.83 -10.15 -6.79
CA ALA A 138 13.16 -10.81 -5.53
C ALA A 138 14.51 -10.34 -4.94
N ALA A 139 14.76 -10.73 -3.70
CA ALA A 139 16.05 -10.55 -3.03
C ALA A 139 17.16 -11.32 -3.76
N GLU A 140 18.41 -10.93 -3.54
CA GLU A 140 19.58 -11.67 -4.04
C GLU A 140 19.57 -13.12 -3.53
N GLY A 141 20.02 -14.06 -4.36
CA GLY A 141 20.09 -15.49 -4.00
C GLY A 141 18.73 -16.21 -3.97
N MET A 142 17.63 -15.58 -4.42
CA MET A 142 16.28 -16.16 -4.35
C MET A 142 16.13 -17.43 -5.20
N GLU A 143 16.86 -17.56 -6.31
CA GLU A 143 16.83 -18.76 -7.17
C GLU A 143 17.37 -20.01 -6.44
N ASP A 144 18.24 -19.82 -5.44
CA ASP A 144 18.83 -20.87 -4.61
C ASP A 144 18.15 -20.99 -3.22
N ALA A 145 17.06 -20.27 -2.99
CA ALA A 145 16.29 -20.33 -1.76
C ALA A 145 15.29 -21.50 -1.76
N HIS A 146 14.92 -21.97 -0.57
CA HIS A 146 13.82 -22.91 -0.38
C HIS A 146 12.51 -22.15 -0.20
N ILE A 147 11.77 -21.92 -1.29
CA ILE A 147 10.51 -21.14 -1.27
C ILE A 147 9.39 -22.02 -0.73
N VAL A 148 8.92 -21.76 0.48
CA VAL A 148 7.90 -22.51 1.20
C VAL A 148 6.47 -22.02 0.95
N GLY A 149 6.32 -20.79 0.48
CA GLY A 149 5.02 -20.21 0.17
C GLY A 149 5.10 -18.91 -0.61
N ILE A 150 3.98 -18.56 -1.26
CA ILE A 150 3.77 -17.33 -2.01
C ILE A 150 2.37 -16.83 -1.73
N LEU A 151 2.24 -15.56 -1.36
CA LEU A 151 0.99 -14.84 -1.18
C LEU A 151 1.04 -13.57 -2.03
N ASP A 152 0.17 -13.45 -3.04
CA ASP A 152 0.31 -12.40 -4.06
C ASP A 152 -1.05 -11.95 -4.61
N HIS A 153 -1.19 -10.67 -4.95
CA HIS A 153 -2.35 -10.14 -5.64
C HIS A 153 -2.07 -9.78 -7.11
N HIS A 154 -0.83 -9.95 -7.54
CA HIS A 154 -0.39 -9.74 -8.92
C HIS A 154 -0.58 -10.97 -9.82
N GLY A 155 -0.13 -10.86 -11.05
CA GLY A 155 -0.06 -12.01 -11.97
C GLY A 155 1.07 -12.96 -11.59
N VAL A 156 0.97 -14.20 -12.05
CA VAL A 156 2.00 -15.22 -11.83
C VAL A 156 3.30 -14.81 -12.51
N GLY A 157 4.37 -14.75 -11.73
CA GLY A 157 5.72 -14.40 -12.20
C GLY A 157 6.54 -15.62 -12.65
N THR A 158 7.85 -15.50 -12.54
CA THR A 158 8.84 -16.50 -13.03
C THR A 158 9.31 -17.48 -11.95
N VAL A 159 8.89 -17.31 -10.69
CA VAL A 159 9.27 -18.19 -9.58
C VAL A 159 8.81 -19.62 -9.86
N THR A 160 9.74 -20.58 -9.76
CA THR A 160 9.48 -22.00 -9.91
C THR A 160 10.04 -22.78 -8.74
N THR A 161 9.34 -23.85 -8.32
CA THR A 161 9.78 -24.73 -7.23
C THR A 161 9.70 -26.19 -7.67
N GLY A 162 10.61 -27.03 -7.16
CA GLY A 162 10.58 -28.48 -7.37
C GLY A 162 9.78 -29.26 -6.32
N HIS A 163 9.16 -28.57 -5.36
CA HIS A 163 8.42 -29.15 -4.25
C HIS A 163 7.07 -28.44 -4.06
N GLN A 164 6.21 -29.04 -3.24
CA GLN A 164 4.92 -28.45 -2.86
C GLN A 164 5.13 -27.25 -1.94
N LEU A 165 4.34 -26.21 -2.14
CA LEU A 165 4.35 -24.99 -1.34
C LEU A 165 2.93 -24.48 -1.09
N VAL A 166 2.79 -23.54 -0.16
CA VAL A 166 1.57 -22.74 -0.02
C VAL A 166 1.56 -21.72 -1.15
N TYR A 167 0.57 -21.76 -2.04
CA TYR A 167 0.43 -20.78 -3.12
C TYR A 167 -0.95 -20.17 -3.12
N GLU A 168 -1.04 -18.89 -2.83
CA GLU A 168 -2.30 -18.14 -2.78
C GLU A 168 -2.18 -16.87 -3.58
N ALA A 169 -2.96 -16.77 -4.66
CA ALA A 169 -3.03 -15.56 -5.49
C ALA A 169 -4.49 -15.16 -5.69
N LYS A 170 -4.81 -13.89 -5.43
CA LYS A 170 -6.15 -13.34 -5.56
C LYS A 170 -6.13 -11.99 -6.27
N PRO A 171 -7.01 -11.74 -7.26
CA PRO A 171 -7.12 -10.45 -7.94
C PRO A 171 -7.92 -9.46 -7.07
N ILE A 172 -7.33 -8.97 -6.00
CA ILE A 172 -7.87 -7.99 -5.04
C ILE A 172 -6.94 -6.80 -4.93
N GLY A 173 -7.31 -5.80 -4.14
CA GLY A 173 -6.65 -4.51 -4.14
C GLY A 173 -5.27 -4.49 -3.48
N ALA A 174 -4.97 -5.42 -2.55
CA ALA A 174 -3.70 -5.48 -1.82
C ALA A 174 -3.40 -6.88 -1.29
N THR A 175 -2.14 -7.28 -1.23
CA THR A 175 -1.70 -8.52 -0.55
C THR A 175 -2.04 -8.50 0.94
N ALA A 176 -2.00 -7.33 1.59
CA ALA A 176 -2.43 -7.16 2.98
C ALA A 176 -3.90 -7.59 3.21
N THR A 177 -4.77 -7.45 2.22
CA THR A 177 -6.14 -7.98 2.28
C THR A 177 -6.16 -9.50 2.30
N ILE A 178 -5.25 -10.17 1.57
CA ILE A 178 -5.11 -11.64 1.63
C ILE A 178 -4.63 -12.06 3.02
N VAL A 179 -3.63 -11.36 3.57
CA VAL A 179 -3.13 -11.60 4.93
C VAL A 179 -4.26 -11.47 5.96
N TRP A 180 -5.09 -10.42 5.86
CA TRP A 180 -6.27 -10.26 6.73
C TRP A 180 -7.23 -11.44 6.59
N LEU A 181 -7.53 -11.90 5.36
CA LEU A 181 -8.37 -13.07 5.11
C LEU A 181 -7.80 -14.33 5.77
N ASP A 182 -6.49 -14.53 5.73
CA ASP A 182 -5.83 -15.69 6.35
C ASP A 182 -5.95 -15.67 7.87
N TYR A 183 -5.77 -14.52 8.52
CA TYR A 183 -6.04 -14.39 9.95
C TYR A 183 -7.47 -14.79 10.29
N MET A 184 -8.45 -14.33 9.50
CA MET A 184 -9.86 -14.65 9.69
C MET A 184 -10.14 -16.14 9.42
N ASN A 185 -9.61 -16.69 8.32
CA ASN A 185 -9.81 -18.08 7.90
C ASN A 185 -9.15 -19.08 8.85
N TYR A 186 -8.06 -18.70 9.50
CA TYR A 186 -7.34 -19.52 10.46
C TYR A 186 -7.84 -19.31 11.90
N GLY A 187 -8.76 -18.38 12.14
CA GLY A 187 -9.29 -18.06 13.45
C GLY A 187 -8.21 -17.48 14.38
N LEU A 188 -7.32 -16.68 13.84
CA LEU A 188 -6.24 -16.01 14.57
C LEU A 188 -6.65 -14.60 14.96
N GLU A 189 -6.17 -14.16 16.11
CA GLU A 189 -6.41 -12.79 16.57
C GLU A 189 -5.43 -11.82 15.90
N ILE A 190 -5.97 -10.70 15.42
CA ILE A 190 -5.18 -9.58 14.88
C ILE A 190 -5.02 -8.55 16.00
N ASP A 191 -3.80 -8.35 16.49
CA ASP A 191 -3.51 -7.33 17.49
C ASP A 191 -3.54 -5.91 16.88
N LYS A 192 -3.56 -4.91 17.75
CA LYS A 192 -3.67 -3.50 17.36
C LYS A 192 -2.56 -3.06 16.39
N ALA A 193 -1.34 -3.49 16.61
CA ALA A 193 -0.20 -3.12 15.78
C ALA A 193 -0.28 -3.76 14.40
N THR A 194 -0.58 -5.07 14.34
CA THR A 194 -0.80 -5.79 13.08
C THR A 194 -1.96 -5.18 12.30
N ALA A 195 -3.05 -4.81 12.98
CA ALA A 195 -4.19 -4.17 12.33
C ALA A 195 -3.83 -2.81 11.72
N ALA A 196 -3.03 -1.99 12.40
CA ALA A 196 -2.58 -0.70 11.87
C ALA A 196 -1.66 -0.87 10.65
N LEU A 197 -0.75 -1.86 10.66
CA LEU A 197 0.10 -2.19 9.53
C LEU A 197 -0.72 -2.58 8.30
N LEU A 198 -1.60 -3.56 8.45
CA LEU A 198 -2.44 -4.06 7.35
C LEU A 198 -3.39 -2.98 6.82
N LEU A 199 -3.96 -2.15 7.71
CA LEU A 199 -4.79 -1.02 7.30
C LEU A 199 -4.00 -0.04 6.42
N GLY A 200 -2.80 0.35 6.86
CA GLY A 200 -1.94 1.25 6.10
C GLY A 200 -1.61 0.72 4.71
N ALA A 201 -1.25 -0.56 4.63
CA ALA A 201 -0.98 -1.27 3.38
C ALA A 201 -2.20 -1.27 2.43
N VAL A 202 -3.38 -1.68 2.94
CA VAL A 202 -4.61 -1.69 2.14
C VAL A 202 -4.94 -0.29 1.63
N LEU A 203 -4.85 0.75 2.47
CA LEU A 203 -5.16 2.12 2.06
C LEU A 203 -4.15 2.66 1.04
N SER A 204 -2.87 2.33 1.19
CA SER A 204 -1.81 2.71 0.24
C SER A 204 -2.08 2.12 -1.14
N ASP A 205 -2.14 0.80 -1.23
CA ASP A 205 -2.19 0.07 -2.50
C ASP A 205 -3.52 0.26 -3.25
N THR A 206 -4.60 0.47 -2.50
CA THR A 206 -5.92 0.76 -3.05
C THR A 206 -6.19 2.25 -3.32
N THR A 207 -5.21 3.13 -3.08
CA THR A 207 -5.39 4.58 -3.18
C THR A 207 -6.62 5.03 -2.37
N ASN A 208 -6.62 4.74 -1.08
CA ASN A 208 -7.75 5.00 -0.18
C ASN A 208 -9.08 4.42 -0.68
N LEU A 209 -9.07 3.19 -1.14
CA LEU A 209 -10.24 2.45 -1.66
C LEU A 209 -10.91 3.07 -2.90
N THR A 210 -10.14 3.85 -3.67
CA THR A 210 -10.63 4.48 -4.93
C THR A 210 -9.99 3.89 -6.18
N GLY A 211 -8.95 3.07 -6.05
CA GLY A 211 -8.25 2.41 -7.15
C GLY A 211 -9.15 1.47 -7.96
N SER A 212 -8.76 1.19 -9.19
CA SER A 212 -9.54 0.33 -10.11
C SER A 212 -9.51 -1.16 -9.75
N THR A 213 -8.56 -1.58 -8.92
CA THR A 213 -8.38 -2.95 -8.43
C THR A 213 -9.15 -3.24 -7.14
N VAL A 214 -9.77 -2.22 -6.53
CA VAL A 214 -10.46 -2.32 -5.24
C VAL A 214 -11.67 -3.26 -5.32
N THR A 215 -11.70 -4.21 -4.39
CA THR A 215 -12.80 -5.17 -4.24
C THR A 215 -13.58 -4.93 -2.95
N GLU A 216 -14.66 -5.67 -2.78
CA GLU A 216 -15.42 -5.67 -1.53
C GLU A 216 -14.60 -6.24 -0.36
N ALA A 217 -13.68 -7.18 -0.62
CA ALA A 217 -12.79 -7.71 0.40
C ALA A 217 -11.89 -6.62 1.00
N ASP A 218 -11.35 -5.73 0.16
CA ASP A 218 -10.51 -4.61 0.61
C ASP A 218 -11.29 -3.63 1.49
N ARG A 219 -12.55 -3.35 1.14
CA ARG A 219 -13.42 -2.47 1.94
C ARG A 219 -13.74 -3.08 3.29
N GLN A 220 -14.01 -4.37 3.34
CA GLN A 220 -14.29 -5.08 4.60
C GLN A 220 -13.03 -5.21 5.46
N ALA A 221 -11.88 -5.51 4.84
CA ALA A 221 -10.59 -5.54 5.53
C ALA A 221 -10.29 -4.17 6.17
N ALA A 222 -10.38 -3.09 5.39
CA ALA A 222 -10.11 -1.74 5.89
C ALA A 222 -11.05 -1.37 7.07
N ALA A 223 -12.34 -1.71 7.00
CA ALA A 223 -13.30 -1.41 8.07
C ALA A 223 -13.01 -2.21 9.35
N ASP A 224 -12.73 -3.52 9.26
CA ASP A 224 -12.39 -4.36 10.41
C ASP A 224 -11.05 -3.95 11.03
N LEU A 225 -10.02 -3.74 10.20
CA LEU A 225 -8.68 -3.33 10.63
C LEU A 225 -8.68 -1.97 11.31
N ALA A 226 -9.44 -0.99 10.79
CA ALA A 226 -9.59 0.32 11.41
C ALA A 226 -10.18 0.21 12.84
N GLY A 227 -11.21 -0.64 13.01
CA GLY A 227 -11.79 -0.92 14.31
C GLY A 227 -10.80 -1.54 15.30
N ARG A 228 -10.02 -2.54 14.85
CA ARG A 228 -9.00 -3.22 15.67
C ARG A 228 -7.80 -2.32 15.99
N ALA A 229 -7.36 -1.50 15.05
CA ALA A 229 -6.29 -0.52 15.24
C ALA A 229 -6.71 0.65 16.13
N GLY A 230 -8.02 0.90 16.28
CA GLY A 230 -8.56 2.07 16.98
C GLY A 230 -8.37 3.36 16.18
N ILE A 231 -8.28 3.26 14.85
CA ILE A 231 -8.16 4.39 13.92
C ILE A 231 -9.57 4.76 13.47
N ALA A 232 -10.11 5.83 14.04
CA ALA A 232 -11.49 6.26 13.78
C ALA A 232 -11.65 6.99 12.44
N ASP A 233 -10.61 7.67 11.96
CA ASP A 233 -10.59 8.41 10.70
C ASP A 233 -9.51 7.84 9.76
N THR A 234 -9.93 6.90 8.93
CA THR A 234 -9.06 6.26 7.93
C THR A 234 -8.64 7.22 6.83
N GLY A 235 -9.46 8.24 6.55
CA GLY A 235 -9.12 9.29 5.60
C GLY A 235 -7.97 10.17 6.10
N ALA A 236 -8.01 10.61 7.36
CA ALA A 236 -6.91 11.34 7.97
C ALA A 236 -5.63 10.48 8.05
N PHE A 237 -5.76 9.20 8.37
CA PHE A 237 -4.62 8.27 8.38
C PHE A 237 -3.99 8.13 6.98
N TYR A 238 -4.81 7.94 5.95
CA TYR A 238 -4.35 7.91 4.55
C TYR A 238 -3.68 9.22 4.13
N LEU A 239 -4.25 10.37 4.47
CA LEU A 239 -3.63 11.66 4.16
C LEU A 239 -2.27 11.82 4.83
N GLY A 240 -2.09 11.29 6.04
CA GLY A 240 -0.80 11.29 6.73
C GLY A 240 0.27 10.48 6.00
N LEU A 241 -0.04 9.23 5.61
CA LEU A 241 0.90 8.40 4.86
C LEU A 241 1.20 8.98 3.46
N HIS A 242 0.19 9.52 2.79
CA HIS A 242 0.35 10.13 1.48
C HIS A 242 1.17 11.43 1.53
N ALA A 243 1.02 12.24 2.57
CA ALA A 243 1.84 13.41 2.80
C ALA A 243 3.33 13.05 3.00
N GLU A 244 3.61 11.97 3.73
CA GLU A 244 4.99 11.46 3.89
C GLU A 244 5.54 10.92 2.57
N ALA A 245 4.74 10.21 1.77
CA ALA A 245 5.13 9.72 0.45
C ALA A 245 5.57 10.86 -0.49
N LEU A 246 4.91 12.02 -0.39
CA LEU A 246 5.18 13.22 -1.18
C LEU A 246 6.14 14.20 -0.49
N SER A 247 6.70 13.85 0.68
CA SER A 247 7.57 14.72 1.44
C SER A 247 8.98 14.80 0.84
N TYR A 248 9.46 16.01 0.65
CA TYR A 248 10.84 16.33 0.26
C TYR A 248 11.67 16.88 1.44
N GLU A 249 11.24 16.62 2.67
CA GLU A 249 11.95 17.07 3.86
C GLU A 249 13.38 16.53 3.91
N GLY A 250 14.36 17.41 4.22
CA GLY A 250 15.77 17.04 4.27
C GLY A 250 16.48 16.95 2.93
N MET A 251 15.77 17.08 1.80
CA MET A 251 16.36 17.11 0.46
C MET A 251 16.70 18.55 0.03
N SER A 252 17.85 18.72 -0.59
CA SER A 252 18.19 19.97 -1.30
C SER A 252 17.30 20.17 -2.53
N ASP A 253 17.19 21.39 -3.02
CA ASP A 253 16.38 21.68 -4.21
C ASP A 253 16.88 20.95 -5.47
N GLU A 254 18.19 20.68 -5.54
CA GLU A 254 18.78 19.90 -6.64
C GLU A 254 18.42 18.41 -6.52
N GLU A 255 18.50 17.84 -5.33
CA GLU A 255 18.05 16.44 -5.09
C GLU A 255 16.58 16.28 -5.42
N ILE A 256 15.74 17.26 -5.06
CA ILE A 256 14.32 17.28 -5.42
C ILE A 256 14.15 17.31 -6.94
N LEU A 257 14.79 18.25 -7.64
CA LEU A 257 14.70 18.39 -9.09
C LEU A 257 15.08 17.08 -9.83
N PHE A 258 16.07 16.37 -9.32
CA PHE A 258 16.60 15.17 -9.94
C PHE A 258 16.00 13.85 -9.39
N SER A 259 15.09 13.89 -8.45
CA SER A 259 14.49 12.68 -7.82
C SER A 259 13.74 11.78 -8.84
N ASP A 260 12.99 12.36 -9.77
CA ASP A 260 12.43 11.66 -10.95
C ASP A 260 12.69 12.47 -12.22
N TYR A 261 13.97 12.65 -12.55
CA TYR A 261 14.43 13.36 -13.74
C TYR A 261 14.73 12.41 -14.88
N LYS A 262 14.32 12.79 -16.10
CA LYS A 262 14.64 12.03 -17.32
C LYS A 262 15.04 12.94 -18.45
N GLU A 263 16.01 12.47 -19.24
CA GLU A 263 16.51 13.13 -20.45
C GLU A 263 15.97 12.43 -21.69
N TYR A 264 15.76 13.22 -22.71
CA TYR A 264 15.30 12.81 -24.04
C TYR A 264 16.08 13.53 -25.13
N GLU A 265 16.11 12.96 -26.33
CA GLU A 265 16.70 13.59 -27.49
C GLU A 265 15.77 13.44 -28.70
N THR A 266 15.55 14.52 -29.43
CA THR A 266 14.73 14.56 -30.64
C THR A 266 15.31 15.58 -31.63
N SER A 267 15.57 15.18 -32.87
CA SER A 267 16.11 16.03 -33.95
C SER A 267 17.40 16.78 -33.55
N GLY A 268 18.25 16.14 -32.71
CA GLY A 268 19.50 16.72 -32.25
C GLY A 268 19.36 17.67 -31.05
N VAL A 269 18.15 17.90 -30.54
CA VAL A 269 17.89 18.69 -29.31
C VAL A 269 17.74 17.75 -28.12
N ARG A 270 18.59 17.95 -27.10
CA ARG A 270 18.51 17.21 -25.84
C ARG A 270 17.73 18.02 -24.81
N TYR A 271 16.73 17.40 -24.20
CA TYR A 271 15.92 18.06 -23.18
C TYR A 271 15.66 17.15 -21.98
N GLY A 272 15.56 17.76 -20.81
CA GLY A 272 15.29 17.07 -19.56
C GLY A 272 14.08 17.61 -18.82
N ILE A 273 13.40 16.74 -18.06
CA ILE A 273 12.28 17.13 -17.22
C ILE A 273 12.27 16.33 -15.92
N GLY A 274 12.27 17.04 -14.78
CA GLY A 274 12.03 16.49 -13.46
C GLY A 274 10.54 16.46 -13.14
N LEU A 275 10.06 15.35 -12.56
CA LEU A 275 8.68 15.25 -12.05
C LEU A 275 8.67 15.32 -10.54
N LEU A 276 7.82 16.18 -10.03
CA LEU A 276 7.57 16.40 -8.60
C LEU A 276 6.09 16.28 -8.35
N SER A 277 5.72 15.73 -7.20
CA SER A 277 4.32 15.59 -6.79
C SER A 277 4.09 16.26 -5.46
N VAL A 278 2.94 16.91 -5.30
CA VAL A 278 2.54 17.63 -4.08
C VAL A 278 1.06 17.41 -3.80
N MET A 279 0.63 17.73 -2.57
CA MET A 279 -0.73 17.48 -2.10
C MET A 279 -1.77 18.42 -2.72
N ASP A 280 -1.44 19.72 -2.86
CA ASP A 280 -2.40 20.77 -3.19
C ASP A 280 -1.78 21.89 -4.01
N GLU A 281 -2.59 22.90 -4.36
CA GLU A 281 -2.14 24.04 -5.16
C GLU A 281 -1.17 24.94 -4.41
N ASP A 282 -1.30 25.09 -3.09
CA ASP A 282 -0.38 25.91 -2.30
C ASP A 282 1.02 25.25 -2.28
N GLY A 283 1.08 23.95 -2.08
CA GLY A 283 2.29 23.14 -2.22
C GLY A 283 2.88 23.21 -3.62
N ALA A 284 2.04 23.20 -4.67
CA ALA A 284 2.50 23.29 -6.05
C ALA A 284 3.13 24.66 -6.35
N ARG A 285 2.53 25.76 -5.90
CA ARG A 285 3.09 27.11 -6.05
C ARG A 285 4.40 27.27 -5.28
N ALA A 286 4.44 26.81 -4.02
CA ALA A 286 5.66 26.85 -3.22
C ALA A 286 6.80 26.02 -3.84
N MET A 287 6.50 24.84 -4.36
CA MET A 287 7.48 23.99 -5.04
C MET A 287 7.92 24.60 -6.38
N ALA A 288 7.00 25.23 -7.13
CA ALA A 288 7.33 25.90 -8.38
C ALA A 288 8.34 27.06 -8.15
N GLU A 289 8.17 27.87 -7.10
CA GLU A 289 9.14 28.92 -6.74
C GLU A 289 10.50 28.32 -6.34
N ARG A 290 10.53 27.21 -5.58
CA ARG A 290 11.79 26.50 -5.29
C ARG A 290 12.47 26.00 -6.56
N MET A 291 11.72 25.44 -7.50
CA MET A 291 12.26 24.93 -8.77
C MET A 291 12.73 26.04 -9.70
N LYS A 292 12.10 27.21 -9.70
CA LYS A 292 12.57 28.40 -10.41
C LYS A 292 14.00 28.79 -9.98
N GLU A 293 14.31 28.66 -8.69
CA GLU A 293 15.65 28.96 -8.15
C GLU A 293 16.65 27.79 -8.41
N ALA A 294 16.16 26.54 -8.43
CA ALA A 294 16.99 25.35 -8.62
C ALA A 294 17.35 25.07 -10.09
N LEU A 295 16.40 25.26 -11.00
CA LEU A 295 16.52 24.90 -12.42
C LEU A 295 17.73 25.53 -13.14
N PRO A 296 18.11 26.80 -12.94
CA PRO A 296 19.30 27.35 -13.57
C PRO A 296 20.60 26.65 -13.15
N ARG A 297 20.70 26.22 -11.89
CA ARG A 297 21.87 25.45 -11.39
C ARG A 297 21.83 24.03 -11.94
N GLY A 298 20.66 23.36 -11.89
CA GLY A 298 20.47 22.04 -12.48
C GLY A 298 20.78 22.02 -13.98
N PHE A 299 20.32 23.03 -14.73
CA PHE A 299 20.61 23.18 -16.15
C PHE A 299 22.11 23.32 -16.42
N ALA A 300 22.84 24.13 -15.63
CA ALA A 300 24.27 24.27 -15.76
C ALA A 300 25.06 22.98 -15.46
N ALA A 301 24.51 22.11 -14.60
CA ALA A 301 25.11 20.81 -14.24
C ALA A 301 24.86 19.72 -15.28
N LYS A 302 23.88 19.87 -16.16
CA LYS A 302 23.48 18.89 -17.19
C LYS A 302 23.88 19.39 -18.59
N GLN A 303 24.19 18.46 -19.45
CA GLN A 303 24.51 18.75 -20.86
C GLN A 303 23.26 18.59 -21.73
N VAL A 304 22.23 19.41 -21.46
CA VAL A 304 20.97 19.45 -22.21
C VAL A 304 20.74 20.83 -22.81
N ASP A 305 19.99 20.90 -23.91
CA ASP A 305 19.65 22.15 -24.58
C ASP A 305 18.46 22.86 -23.93
N LEU A 306 17.54 22.09 -23.35
CA LEU A 306 16.33 22.55 -22.68
C LEU A 306 16.11 21.77 -21.38
N MET A 307 15.61 22.44 -20.34
CA MET A 307 15.26 21.77 -19.08
C MET A 307 13.99 22.33 -18.47
N TYR A 308 13.25 21.44 -17.82
CA TYR A 308 11.96 21.74 -17.20
C TYR A 308 11.81 21.02 -15.86
N ALA A 309 10.97 21.59 -14.99
CA ALA A 309 10.37 20.87 -13.87
C ALA A 309 8.86 20.84 -14.07
N SER A 310 8.24 19.72 -13.69
CA SER A 310 6.79 19.56 -13.65
C SER A 310 6.38 19.26 -12.22
N VAL A 311 5.61 20.15 -11.61
CA VAL A 311 5.04 19.96 -10.28
C VAL A 311 3.57 19.57 -10.46
N GLY A 312 3.24 18.34 -10.08
CA GLY A 312 1.92 17.74 -10.30
C GLY A 312 1.11 17.56 -9.03
N ILE A 313 -0.17 17.89 -9.09
CA ILE A 313 -1.19 17.51 -8.10
C ILE A 313 -1.93 16.30 -8.65
N ARG A 314 -2.02 15.22 -7.86
CA ARG A 314 -2.60 13.93 -8.26
C ARG A 314 -3.59 13.41 -7.23
N GLU A 315 -4.45 14.27 -6.72
CA GLU A 315 -5.38 13.94 -5.66
C GLU A 315 -6.83 13.94 -6.18
N ASN A 316 -7.65 13.01 -5.69
CA ASN A 316 -9.11 12.93 -5.96
C ASN A 316 -9.49 12.96 -7.45
N GLY A 317 -8.65 12.37 -8.31
CA GLY A 317 -8.86 12.39 -9.77
C GLY A 317 -8.47 13.69 -10.44
N LEU A 318 -8.04 14.70 -9.70
CA LEU A 318 -7.44 15.93 -10.25
C LEU A 318 -6.07 15.60 -10.85
N LYS A 319 -5.81 16.18 -12.01
CA LYS A 319 -4.51 16.14 -12.68
C LYS A 319 -4.16 17.55 -13.11
N ILE A 320 -3.42 18.26 -12.26
CA ILE A 320 -2.95 19.61 -12.53
C ILE A 320 -1.43 19.54 -12.58
N ASP A 321 -0.82 20.11 -13.60
CA ASP A 321 0.63 20.23 -13.72
C ASP A 321 1.04 21.69 -13.85
N TYR A 322 2.06 22.08 -13.10
CA TYR A 322 2.78 23.35 -13.15
C TYR A 322 4.11 23.09 -13.83
N ILE A 323 4.33 23.66 -15.01
CA ILE A 323 5.56 23.48 -15.78
C ILE A 323 6.44 24.71 -15.67
N ILE A 324 7.64 24.53 -15.19
CA ILE A 324 8.63 25.58 -14.97
C ILE A 324 9.80 25.37 -15.95
N PRO A 325 10.07 26.30 -16.89
CA PRO A 325 11.24 26.26 -17.75
C PRO A 325 12.49 26.77 -17.03
N ALA A 326 13.66 26.20 -17.32
CA ALA A 326 14.92 26.56 -16.68
C ALA A 326 15.48 27.94 -17.10
N ASN A 327 15.18 28.36 -18.31
CA ASN A 327 15.72 29.60 -18.90
C ASN A 327 14.81 30.08 -20.06
N GLU A 328 15.15 31.20 -20.63
CA GLU A 328 14.40 31.84 -21.73
C GLU A 328 14.27 30.91 -22.95
N LYS A 329 15.34 30.23 -23.37
CA LYS A 329 15.28 29.29 -24.48
C LYS A 329 14.29 28.16 -24.20
N SER A 330 14.35 27.58 -22.99
CA SER A 330 13.39 26.53 -22.58
C SER A 330 11.95 27.06 -22.57
N ARG A 331 11.75 28.34 -22.21
CA ARG A 331 10.45 28.99 -22.21
C ARG A 331 9.89 29.14 -23.63
N GLU A 332 10.69 29.71 -24.55
CA GLU A 332 10.28 29.91 -25.95
C GLU A 332 9.89 28.61 -26.63
N PHE A 333 10.68 27.54 -26.43
CA PHE A 333 10.37 26.20 -26.96
C PHE A 333 9.10 25.61 -26.34
N PHE A 334 8.88 25.82 -25.05
CA PHE A 334 7.69 25.34 -24.36
C PHE A 334 6.43 26.05 -24.87
N GLU A 335 6.43 27.38 -24.94
CA GLU A 335 5.30 28.18 -25.45
C GLU A 335 4.93 27.81 -26.88
N ALA A 336 5.93 27.52 -27.72
CA ALA A 336 5.71 27.13 -29.10
C ALA A 336 5.15 25.68 -29.22
N ALA A 337 5.61 24.76 -28.35
CA ALA A 337 5.17 23.36 -28.37
C ALA A 337 3.82 23.14 -27.67
N PHE A 338 3.46 23.98 -26.69
CA PHE A 338 2.29 23.85 -25.82
C PHE A 338 1.55 25.19 -25.64
N PRO A 339 0.97 25.75 -26.71
CA PRO A 339 0.29 27.05 -26.63
C PRO A 339 -1.03 27.01 -25.83
N ASP A 340 -1.60 25.83 -25.61
CA ASP A 340 -2.92 25.63 -24.99
C ASP A 340 -2.84 25.40 -23.46
N TYR A 341 -1.94 26.14 -22.76
CA TYR A 341 -1.95 26.14 -21.30
C TYR A 341 -3.13 26.95 -20.74
N ASP A 342 -3.65 26.57 -19.58
CA ASP A 342 -4.84 27.22 -18.98
C ASP A 342 -4.47 28.59 -18.35
N GLU A 343 -3.30 28.71 -17.75
CA GLU A 343 -2.86 29.89 -17.00
C GLU A 343 -1.32 29.99 -16.99
N PHE A 344 -0.79 31.23 -16.96
CA PHE A 344 0.61 31.52 -16.61
C PHE A 344 0.64 32.45 -15.41
N ASP A 345 1.21 32.00 -14.27
CA ASP A 345 1.23 32.73 -13.01
C ASP A 345 2.49 33.60 -12.78
N GLY A 346 3.29 33.80 -13.83
CA GLY A 346 4.58 34.50 -13.76
C GLY A 346 5.78 33.58 -13.50
N THR A 347 5.55 32.35 -13.10
CA THR A 347 6.58 31.33 -12.84
C THR A 347 6.30 30.07 -13.63
N SER A 348 5.05 29.61 -13.63
CA SER A 348 4.63 28.31 -14.13
C SER A 348 3.55 28.41 -15.20
N TYR A 349 3.62 27.52 -16.19
CA TYR A 349 2.52 27.22 -17.10
C TYR A 349 1.64 26.14 -16.48
N ILE A 350 0.35 26.45 -16.28
CA ILE A 350 -0.57 25.60 -15.51
C ILE A 350 -1.52 24.88 -16.47
N PHE A 351 -1.62 23.56 -16.32
CA PHE A 351 -2.53 22.69 -17.04
C PHE A 351 -3.51 22.06 -16.04
N ARG A 352 -4.75 22.59 -15.99
CA ARG A 352 -5.77 22.19 -14.99
C ARG A 352 -6.58 20.96 -15.40
N ASN A 353 -6.77 20.77 -16.71
CA ASN A 353 -7.67 19.75 -17.23
C ASN A 353 -6.91 18.51 -17.74
N GLY A 354 -6.63 17.58 -16.82
CA GLY A 354 -5.95 16.33 -17.12
C GLY A 354 -4.42 16.44 -17.21
N GLY A 355 -3.86 17.60 -16.83
CA GLY A 355 -2.42 17.84 -16.72
C GLY A 355 -1.62 17.67 -18.00
N LEU A 356 -0.30 17.84 -17.91
CA LEU A 356 0.66 17.63 -19.00
C LEU A 356 1.62 16.46 -18.64
N GLY A 357 1.07 15.26 -18.48
CA GLY A 357 1.84 14.09 -18.06
C GLY A 357 3.05 13.82 -18.97
N ARG A 358 4.23 13.60 -18.37
CA ARG A 358 5.52 13.45 -19.06
C ARG A 358 5.49 12.49 -20.24
N LYS A 359 5.03 11.25 -20.03
CA LYS A 359 5.03 10.19 -21.06
C LYS A 359 3.86 10.32 -22.06
N THR A 360 2.74 10.89 -21.64
CA THR A 360 1.49 10.86 -22.41
C THR A 360 1.27 12.11 -23.26
N LYS A 361 1.78 13.25 -22.82
CA LYS A 361 1.58 14.54 -23.49
C LYS A 361 2.87 15.32 -23.71
N PHE A 362 3.70 15.51 -22.65
CA PHE A 362 4.90 16.37 -22.73
C PHE A 362 5.91 15.84 -23.74
N VAL A 363 6.40 14.61 -23.59
CA VAL A 363 7.39 14.03 -24.50
C VAL A 363 6.85 13.90 -25.93
N PRO A 364 5.63 13.39 -26.16
CA PRO A 364 5.04 13.37 -27.51
C PRO A 364 4.90 14.75 -28.15
N GLY A 365 4.47 15.77 -27.38
CA GLY A 365 4.33 17.14 -27.86
C GLY A 365 5.66 17.79 -28.24
N MET A 366 6.67 17.68 -27.36
CA MET A 366 8.04 18.13 -27.66
C MET A 366 8.61 17.42 -28.86
N THR A 367 8.42 16.11 -28.98
CA THR A 367 8.89 15.32 -30.13
C THR A 367 8.23 15.77 -31.42
N ALA A 368 6.94 15.99 -31.42
CA ALA A 368 6.20 16.46 -32.60
C ALA A 368 6.67 17.87 -33.02
N PHE A 369 6.84 18.77 -32.07
CA PHE A 369 7.33 20.14 -32.33
C PHE A 369 8.76 20.15 -32.90
N LEU A 370 9.70 19.48 -32.24
CA LEU A 370 11.11 19.44 -32.66
C LEU A 370 11.31 18.74 -34.02
N ASN A 371 10.49 17.73 -34.33
CA ASN A 371 10.55 17.10 -35.66
C ASN A 371 10.00 18.01 -36.78
N ALA A 372 9.06 18.90 -36.43
CA ALA A 372 8.53 19.88 -37.38
C ALA A 372 9.47 21.09 -37.60
N HIS A 373 10.42 21.33 -36.65
CA HIS A 373 11.32 22.47 -36.63
C HIS A 373 12.79 22.02 -36.42
N PRO A 374 13.37 21.20 -37.33
CA PRO A 374 14.66 20.53 -37.07
C PRO A 374 15.89 21.42 -37.09
N HIS A 375 15.77 22.74 -37.23
CA HIS A 375 16.86 23.71 -37.33
C HIS A 375 16.71 24.92 -36.40
N GLU A 376 15.79 24.93 -35.47
CA GLU A 376 15.66 25.91 -34.40
C GLU A 376 16.33 25.38 -33.10
#